data_14a81a7c75bc6fd01d8fabf7b1574567
#
_entry.id   14a81a7c75bc6fd01d8fabf7b1574567
#
_cell.length_a   1.000
_cell.length_b   1.000
_cell.length_c   1.000
_cell.angle_alpha   90.00
_cell.angle_beta   90.00
_cell.angle_gamma   90.00
#
_symmetry.space_group_name_H-M   'P 1'
#
loop_
_entity.id
_entity.type
_entity.pdbx_description
1 polymer ?
#
loop_
_entity_poly.entity_id
_entity_poly.type
_entity_poly.pdbx_seq_one_letter_code
_entity_poly.pdbx_strand_id
1 'polypeptide(L)'
;QVNSLQGKVDKIGEQYDAAGQQLAAAKARLAQVTKQADRAQQQYNQASATLAAVAVAGYENSGATSIIGVLTSGNPDAVLSQASLLLQIEGTHNAEAQQLLTSANELATIKEQRQRTETGVEQLTAQYATQKTSMTKLLNQQKAVLDSLTAQQQAQVTAASVGGSTTSGNVTTSPVAYTGPTSSQADQAVQYAYAQLGKPYVWGATGPDSFDCSGLMYAAWMAAGVTLPRDTYGEWANLPHIPMSDLQPGDLILYNGESHVAMYVGNGEIIDAPHTGAVVEKLPESTSWYADSVDGAVRP
;
A
#
# COMPACT_ATOMS: atom_id res chain seq x y z
N GLN A 1 -28.12 9.73 10.55
CA GLN A 1 -27.76 9.91 9.13
C GLN A 1 -26.30 10.37 8.98
N VAL A 2 -25.84 11.34 9.78
CA VAL A 2 -24.44 11.81 9.77
C VAL A 2 -23.49 10.66 10.12
N ASN A 3 -23.71 9.94 11.20
CA ASN A 3 -22.87 8.82 11.64
C ASN A 3 -22.82 7.67 10.59
N SER A 4 -23.97 7.36 9.96
CA SER A 4 -23.99 6.36 8.87
C SER A 4 -23.23 6.82 7.63
N LEU A 5 -23.21 8.12 7.34
CA LEU A 5 -22.43 8.68 6.23
C LEU A 5 -20.94 8.70 6.58
N GLN A 6 -20.62 9.00 7.84
CA GLN A 6 -19.28 8.97 8.37
C GLN A 6 -18.63 7.58 8.19
N GLY A 7 -19.24 6.52 8.68
CA GLY A 7 -18.71 5.17 8.54
C GLY A 7 -18.54 4.71 7.07
N LYS A 8 -19.30 5.30 6.13
CA LYS A 8 -19.08 5.06 4.69
C LYS A 8 -17.87 5.84 4.17
N VAL A 9 -17.65 7.06 4.65
CA VAL A 9 -16.49 7.88 4.29
C VAL A 9 -15.22 7.19 4.77
N ASP A 10 -15.20 6.72 6.03
CA ASP A 10 -14.04 6.04 6.62
C ASP A 10 -13.71 4.75 5.84
N LYS A 11 -14.72 3.90 5.62
CA LYS A 11 -14.53 2.66 4.86
C LYS A 11 -13.99 2.88 3.45
N ILE A 12 -14.53 3.86 2.71
CA ILE A 12 -14.04 4.15 1.34
C ILE A 12 -12.69 4.86 1.39
N GLY A 13 -12.41 5.64 2.44
CA GLY A 13 -11.12 6.25 2.69
C GLY A 13 -10.02 5.22 2.79
N GLU A 14 -10.17 4.26 3.69
CA GLU A 14 -9.21 3.18 3.86
C GLU A 14 -9.03 2.33 2.59
N GLN A 15 -10.13 2.03 1.87
CA GLN A 15 -10.04 1.33 0.59
C GLN A 15 -9.27 2.12 -0.47
N TYR A 16 -9.39 3.45 -0.47
CA TYR A 16 -8.64 4.31 -1.38
C TYR A 16 -7.15 4.32 -1.01
N ASP A 17 -6.80 4.40 0.28
CA ASP A 17 -5.42 4.39 0.73
C ASP A 17 -4.76 3.03 0.45
N ALA A 18 -5.45 1.93 0.72
CA ALA A 18 -5.00 0.58 0.35
C ALA A 18 -4.75 0.44 -1.17
N ALA A 19 -5.68 0.94 -2.00
CA ALA A 19 -5.50 0.93 -3.45
C ALA A 19 -4.32 1.81 -3.91
N GLY A 20 -4.08 2.94 -3.22
CA GLY A 20 -2.94 3.82 -3.46
C GLY A 20 -1.61 3.11 -3.21
N GLN A 21 -1.49 2.37 -2.11
CA GLN A 21 -0.31 1.57 -1.79
C GLN A 21 -0.09 0.43 -2.76
N GLN A 22 -1.16 -0.31 -3.11
CA GLN A 22 -1.08 -1.38 -4.11
C GLN A 22 -0.60 -0.85 -5.47
N LEU A 23 -1.11 0.32 -5.88
CA LEU A 23 -0.69 0.96 -7.12
C LEU A 23 0.79 1.40 -7.07
N ALA A 24 1.24 1.95 -5.94
CA ALA A 24 2.63 2.34 -5.75
C ALA A 24 3.57 1.12 -5.80
N ALA A 25 3.22 0.02 -5.12
CA ALA A 25 3.97 -1.23 -5.14
C ALA A 25 4.00 -1.85 -6.55
N ALA A 26 2.87 -1.86 -7.26
CA ALA A 26 2.78 -2.36 -8.63
C ALA A 26 3.64 -1.55 -9.60
N LYS A 27 3.66 -0.22 -9.48
CA LYS A 27 4.54 0.66 -10.28
C LYS A 27 6.02 0.41 -9.99
N ALA A 28 6.39 0.24 -8.72
CA ALA A 28 7.77 -0.10 -8.34
C ALA A 28 8.19 -1.45 -8.94
N ARG A 29 7.30 -2.46 -8.89
CA ARG A 29 7.53 -3.76 -9.52
C ARG A 29 7.66 -3.64 -11.04
N LEU A 30 6.82 -2.85 -11.71
CA LEU A 30 6.92 -2.60 -13.15
C LEU A 30 8.27 -1.99 -13.52
N ALA A 31 8.74 -1.00 -12.77
CA ALA A 31 10.06 -0.40 -12.98
C ALA A 31 11.20 -1.42 -12.82
N GLN A 32 11.10 -2.33 -11.86
CA GLN A 32 12.08 -3.41 -11.66
C GLN A 32 12.06 -4.40 -12.83
N VAL A 33 10.89 -4.88 -13.25
CA VAL A 33 10.75 -5.83 -14.35
C VAL A 33 11.18 -5.19 -15.67
N THR A 34 10.92 -3.89 -15.87
CA THR A 34 11.43 -3.15 -17.05
C THR A 34 12.95 -3.15 -17.11
N LYS A 35 13.63 -2.87 -15.98
CA LYS A 35 15.09 -2.96 -15.91
C LYS A 35 15.63 -4.37 -16.19
N GLN A 36 14.91 -5.40 -15.76
CA GLN A 36 15.26 -6.79 -16.06
C GLN A 36 15.10 -7.08 -17.55
N ALA A 37 14.02 -6.61 -18.18
CA ALA A 37 13.79 -6.75 -19.62
C ALA A 37 14.90 -6.07 -20.45
N ASP A 38 15.32 -4.88 -20.04
CA ASP A 38 16.42 -4.16 -20.72
C ASP A 38 17.74 -4.94 -20.65
N ARG A 39 18.05 -5.53 -19.48
CA ARG A 39 19.26 -6.38 -19.31
C ARG A 39 19.17 -7.65 -20.14
N ALA A 40 18.04 -8.34 -20.10
CA ALA A 40 17.83 -9.54 -20.92
C ALA A 40 17.89 -9.23 -22.42
N GLN A 41 17.38 -8.07 -22.85
CA GLN A 41 17.52 -7.62 -24.23
C GLN A 41 18.99 -7.38 -24.62
N GLN A 42 19.80 -6.80 -23.73
CA GLN A 42 21.24 -6.62 -23.97
C GLN A 42 21.96 -7.97 -24.08
N GLN A 43 21.66 -8.92 -23.18
CA GLN A 43 22.25 -10.27 -23.21
C GLN A 43 21.88 -11.02 -24.51
N TYR A 44 20.60 -10.95 -24.90
CA TYR A 44 20.14 -11.52 -26.16
C TYR A 44 20.86 -10.89 -27.38
N ASN A 45 20.97 -9.55 -27.42
CA ASN A 45 21.66 -8.86 -28.50
C ASN A 45 23.15 -9.25 -28.60
N GLN A 46 23.80 -9.42 -27.43
CA GLN A 46 25.19 -9.85 -27.38
C GLN A 46 25.37 -11.28 -27.87
N ALA A 47 24.53 -12.22 -27.40
CA ALA A 47 24.55 -13.61 -27.84
C ALA A 47 24.27 -13.73 -29.35
N SER A 48 23.29 -12.97 -29.87
CA SER A 48 22.94 -12.89 -31.28
C SER A 48 24.10 -12.37 -32.11
N ALA A 49 24.77 -11.29 -31.68
CA ALA A 49 25.94 -10.73 -32.38
C ALA A 49 27.13 -11.71 -32.41
N THR A 50 27.37 -12.42 -31.29
CA THR A 50 28.43 -13.43 -31.21
C THR A 50 28.18 -14.56 -32.21
N LEU A 51 26.96 -15.13 -32.22
CA LEU A 51 26.63 -16.20 -33.16
C LEU A 51 26.61 -15.72 -34.64
N ALA A 52 26.16 -14.49 -34.91
CA ALA A 52 26.20 -13.88 -36.22
C ALA A 52 27.64 -13.73 -36.73
N ALA A 53 28.58 -13.29 -35.90
CA ALA A 53 30.00 -13.20 -36.26
C ALA A 53 30.60 -14.57 -36.61
N VAL A 54 30.23 -15.60 -35.87
CA VAL A 54 30.61 -16.98 -36.15
C VAL A 54 30.01 -17.46 -37.49
N ALA A 55 28.73 -17.18 -37.73
CA ALA A 55 28.06 -17.56 -38.98
C ALA A 55 28.68 -16.88 -40.23
N VAL A 56 29.07 -15.61 -40.11
CA VAL A 56 29.77 -14.87 -41.17
C VAL A 56 31.15 -15.47 -41.46
N ALA A 57 31.93 -15.77 -40.41
CA ALA A 57 33.25 -16.40 -40.57
C ALA A 57 33.16 -17.82 -41.20
N GLY A 58 32.07 -18.56 -40.89
CA GLY A 58 31.81 -19.87 -41.52
C GLY A 58 31.23 -19.81 -42.92
N TYR A 59 30.61 -18.67 -43.32
CA TYR A 59 30.01 -18.46 -44.64
C TYR A 59 31.04 -18.39 -45.76
N GLU A 60 32.25 -17.89 -45.50
CA GLU A 60 33.35 -17.90 -46.47
C GLU A 60 33.68 -19.34 -46.94
N ASN A 61 33.17 -20.38 -46.23
CA ASN A 61 33.41 -21.79 -46.53
C ASN A 61 32.16 -22.61 -46.91
N SER A 62 30.89 -22.16 -46.70
CA SER A 62 29.69 -22.93 -47.08
C SER A 62 28.37 -22.15 -46.91
N GLY A 63 27.56 -22.07 -47.94
CA GLY A 63 26.29 -21.36 -48.17
C GLY A 63 25.18 -21.29 -47.11
N ALA A 64 25.42 -20.77 -45.93
CA ALA A 64 24.50 -20.70 -44.79
C ALA A 64 23.66 -19.38 -44.67
N THR A 65 23.03 -18.94 -45.79
CA THR A 65 22.29 -17.65 -45.85
C THR A 65 21.03 -17.56 -44.96
N SER A 66 20.42 -18.69 -44.60
CA SER A 66 19.14 -18.71 -43.90
C SER A 66 19.25 -18.36 -42.40
N ILE A 67 20.33 -18.78 -41.74
CA ILE A 67 20.54 -18.57 -40.29
C ILE A 67 20.86 -17.11 -39.99
N ILE A 68 21.62 -16.44 -40.87
CA ILE A 68 22.01 -15.04 -40.68
C ILE A 68 20.77 -14.12 -40.62
N GLY A 69 19.76 -14.34 -41.46
CA GLY A 69 18.53 -13.56 -41.46
C GLY A 69 17.74 -13.64 -40.14
N VAL A 70 17.72 -14.81 -39.50
CA VAL A 70 17.06 -15.01 -38.19
C VAL A 70 17.83 -14.32 -37.08
N LEU A 71 19.16 -14.42 -37.07
CA LEU A 71 20.03 -13.82 -36.06
C LEU A 71 20.02 -12.28 -36.11
N THR A 72 19.86 -11.71 -37.30
CA THR A 72 19.83 -10.25 -37.50
C THR A 72 18.43 -9.64 -37.29
N SER A 73 17.38 -10.45 -37.13
CA SER A 73 16.00 -9.98 -36.95
C SER A 73 15.77 -9.21 -35.66
N GLY A 74 16.61 -9.41 -34.63
CA GLY A 74 16.43 -8.81 -33.31
C GLY A 74 15.17 -9.32 -32.53
N ASN A 75 14.48 -10.33 -33.08
CA ASN A 75 13.26 -10.88 -32.56
C ASN A 75 13.50 -12.24 -31.87
N PRO A 76 13.36 -12.35 -30.51
CA PRO A 76 13.57 -13.60 -29.79
C PRO A 76 12.60 -14.71 -30.22
N ASP A 77 11.35 -14.39 -30.56
CA ASP A 77 10.36 -15.37 -30.98
C ASP A 77 10.73 -16.02 -32.33
N ALA A 78 11.35 -15.23 -33.23
CA ALA A 78 11.87 -15.78 -34.47
C ALA A 78 13.04 -16.76 -34.24
N VAL A 79 13.92 -16.44 -33.28
CA VAL A 79 15.00 -17.36 -32.85
C VAL A 79 14.44 -18.61 -32.23
N LEU A 80 13.45 -18.51 -31.34
CA LEU A 80 12.83 -19.67 -30.69
C LEU A 80 12.08 -20.57 -31.68
N SER A 81 11.41 -19.98 -32.67
CA SER A 81 10.71 -20.76 -33.70
C SER A 81 11.67 -21.53 -34.63
N GLN A 82 12.94 -21.10 -34.73
CA GLN A 82 13.98 -21.75 -35.52
C GLN A 82 14.99 -22.54 -34.64
N ALA A 83 14.65 -22.78 -33.38
CA ALA A 83 15.53 -23.44 -32.41
C ALA A 83 16.09 -24.79 -32.92
N SER A 84 15.28 -25.58 -33.66
CA SER A 84 15.71 -26.87 -34.23
C SER A 84 16.84 -26.74 -35.24
N LEU A 85 16.86 -25.64 -36.00
CA LEU A 85 17.95 -25.35 -36.96
C LEU A 85 19.22 -24.91 -36.24
N LEU A 86 19.07 -24.12 -35.17
CA LEU A 86 20.19 -23.65 -34.36
C LEU A 86 20.87 -24.80 -33.61
N LEU A 87 20.11 -25.80 -33.18
CA LEU A 87 20.61 -27.00 -32.50
C LEU A 87 21.32 -27.99 -33.47
N GLN A 88 21.15 -27.85 -34.78
CA GLN A 88 21.85 -28.65 -35.79
C GLN A 88 23.28 -28.10 -36.14
N ILE A 89 23.68 -26.99 -35.54
CA ILE A 89 25.03 -26.47 -35.70
C ILE A 89 26.02 -27.43 -35.00
N GLU A 90 26.75 -28.17 -35.75
CA GLU A 90 27.75 -29.12 -35.25
C GLU A 90 29.06 -28.46 -34.85
N GLY A 91 29.75 -29.01 -33.84
CA GLY A 91 31.10 -28.65 -33.47
C GLY A 91 31.26 -27.55 -32.43
N THR A 92 32.24 -26.69 -32.55
CA THR A 92 32.66 -25.67 -31.57
C THR A 92 31.63 -24.56 -31.33
N HIS A 93 30.58 -24.44 -32.13
CA HIS A 93 29.59 -23.35 -32.07
C HIS A 93 28.28 -23.74 -31.42
N ASN A 94 28.16 -24.96 -30.90
CA ASN A 94 26.94 -25.40 -30.19
C ASN A 94 26.74 -24.63 -28.89
N ALA A 95 27.80 -24.21 -28.20
CA ALA A 95 27.71 -23.44 -26.97
C ALA A 95 27.12 -22.03 -27.22
N GLU A 96 27.51 -21.36 -28.28
CA GLU A 96 26.99 -20.04 -28.68
C GLU A 96 25.51 -20.13 -29.09
N ALA A 97 25.15 -21.17 -29.84
CA ALA A 97 23.75 -21.44 -30.19
C ALA A 97 22.88 -21.71 -28.96
N GLN A 98 23.37 -22.51 -28.02
CA GLN A 98 22.69 -22.75 -26.71
C GLN A 98 22.53 -21.47 -25.88
N GLN A 99 23.57 -20.64 -25.84
CA GLN A 99 23.53 -19.36 -25.13
C GLN A 99 22.49 -18.41 -25.75
N LEU A 100 22.41 -18.33 -27.08
CA LEU A 100 21.38 -17.54 -27.76
C LEU A 100 19.98 -18.03 -27.45
N LEU A 101 19.72 -19.34 -27.51
CA LEU A 101 18.42 -19.94 -27.18
C LEU A 101 18.04 -19.66 -25.73
N THR A 102 18.98 -19.78 -24.80
CA THR A 102 18.76 -19.48 -23.38
C THR A 102 18.38 -18.02 -23.20
N SER A 103 19.15 -17.09 -23.78
CA SER A 103 18.87 -15.65 -23.67
C SER A 103 17.57 -15.24 -24.36
N ALA A 104 17.18 -15.92 -25.46
CA ALA A 104 15.91 -15.69 -26.15
C ALA A 104 14.72 -16.13 -25.28
N ASN A 105 14.79 -17.31 -24.65
CA ASN A 105 13.77 -17.80 -23.72
C ASN A 105 13.62 -16.90 -22.50
N GLU A 106 14.72 -16.47 -21.92
CA GLU A 106 14.74 -15.55 -20.78
C GLU A 106 14.08 -14.21 -21.16
N LEU A 107 14.47 -13.63 -22.27
CA LEU A 107 13.90 -12.39 -22.78
C LEU A 107 12.40 -12.50 -23.04
N ALA A 108 11.94 -13.59 -23.69
CA ALA A 108 10.52 -13.83 -23.95
C ALA A 108 9.73 -13.90 -22.63
N THR A 109 10.23 -14.67 -21.65
CA THR A 109 9.62 -14.81 -20.34
C THR A 109 9.51 -13.46 -19.60
N ILE A 110 10.58 -12.68 -19.58
CA ILE A 110 10.59 -11.37 -18.91
C ILE A 110 9.67 -10.37 -19.62
N LYS A 111 9.62 -10.37 -20.96
CA LYS A 111 8.70 -9.54 -21.73
C LYS A 111 7.24 -9.85 -21.39
N GLU A 112 6.88 -11.12 -21.30
CA GLU A 112 5.54 -11.54 -20.89
C GLU A 112 5.22 -11.10 -19.44
N GLN A 113 6.17 -11.28 -18.52
CA GLN A 113 6.01 -10.81 -17.14
C GLN A 113 5.82 -9.28 -17.07
N ARG A 114 6.58 -8.53 -17.85
CA ARG A 114 6.42 -7.06 -17.94
C ARG A 114 5.03 -6.70 -18.42
N GLN A 115 4.56 -7.31 -19.50
CA GLN A 115 3.22 -7.06 -20.05
C GLN A 115 2.11 -7.33 -19.04
N ARG A 116 2.18 -8.45 -18.32
CA ARG A 116 1.21 -8.78 -17.24
C ARG A 116 1.25 -7.75 -16.11
N THR A 117 2.44 -7.30 -15.72
CA THR A 117 2.61 -6.30 -14.67
C THR A 117 2.08 -4.93 -15.11
N GLU A 118 2.30 -4.54 -16.36
CA GLU A 118 1.80 -3.30 -16.96
C GLU A 118 0.27 -3.28 -16.98
N THR A 119 -0.36 -4.35 -17.46
CA THR A 119 -1.83 -4.52 -17.42
C THR A 119 -2.36 -4.44 -15.97
N GLY A 120 -1.67 -5.02 -15.00
CA GLY A 120 -2.03 -4.92 -13.58
C GLY A 120 -1.97 -3.47 -13.07
N VAL A 121 -0.94 -2.71 -13.45
CA VAL A 121 -0.83 -1.27 -13.10
C VAL A 121 -1.96 -0.45 -13.72
N GLU A 122 -2.34 -0.73 -14.97
CA GLU A 122 -3.48 -0.05 -15.63
C GLU A 122 -4.80 -0.31 -14.89
N GLN A 123 -5.07 -1.57 -14.52
CA GLN A 123 -6.26 -1.95 -13.77
C GLN A 123 -6.32 -1.28 -12.39
N LEU A 124 -5.21 -1.30 -11.65
CA LEU A 124 -5.11 -0.63 -10.34
C LEU A 124 -5.27 0.89 -10.47
N THR A 125 -4.74 1.49 -11.53
CA THR A 125 -4.90 2.93 -11.79
C THR A 125 -6.37 3.29 -12.02
N ALA A 126 -7.10 2.50 -12.78
CA ALA A 126 -8.53 2.69 -13.03
C ALA A 126 -9.36 2.50 -11.75
N GLN A 127 -9.04 1.48 -10.96
CA GLN A 127 -9.68 1.23 -9.67
C GLN A 127 -9.45 2.40 -8.69
N TYR A 128 -8.21 2.86 -8.56
CA TYR A 128 -7.86 3.99 -7.72
C TYR A 128 -8.61 5.27 -8.12
N ALA A 129 -8.72 5.56 -9.42
CA ALA A 129 -9.48 6.72 -9.92
C ALA A 129 -10.98 6.61 -9.59
N THR A 130 -11.56 5.41 -9.67
CA THR A 130 -12.96 5.16 -9.32
C THR A 130 -13.21 5.37 -7.82
N GLN A 131 -12.33 4.86 -6.98
CA GLN A 131 -12.42 5.04 -5.52
C GLN A 131 -12.28 6.51 -5.14
N LYS A 132 -11.31 7.23 -5.75
CA LYS A 132 -11.16 8.68 -5.56
C LYS A 132 -12.45 9.45 -5.88
N THR A 133 -13.11 9.11 -6.99
CA THR A 133 -14.36 9.75 -7.38
C THR A 133 -15.47 9.46 -6.36
N SER A 134 -15.59 8.21 -5.91
CA SER A 134 -16.57 7.79 -4.90
C SER A 134 -16.33 8.50 -3.57
N MET A 135 -15.09 8.59 -3.12
CA MET A 135 -14.69 9.31 -1.92
C MET A 135 -15.05 10.80 -2.00
N THR A 136 -14.69 11.46 -3.10
CA THR A 136 -15.01 12.89 -3.31
C THR A 136 -16.52 13.14 -3.26
N LYS A 137 -17.30 12.23 -3.85
CA LYS A 137 -18.77 12.32 -3.83
C LYS A 137 -19.32 12.21 -2.40
N LEU A 138 -18.82 11.28 -1.61
CA LEU A 138 -19.26 11.10 -0.21
C LEU A 138 -18.88 12.27 0.68
N LEU A 139 -17.66 12.79 0.55
CA LEU A 139 -17.21 13.98 1.26
C LEU A 139 -18.10 15.20 0.95
N ASN A 140 -18.44 15.39 -0.32
CA ASN A 140 -19.37 16.47 -0.72
C ASN A 140 -20.79 16.27 -0.16
N GLN A 141 -21.27 15.03 -0.10
CA GLN A 141 -22.56 14.71 0.53
C GLN A 141 -22.53 14.96 2.04
N GLN A 142 -21.46 14.54 2.72
CA GLN A 142 -21.27 14.79 4.14
C GLN A 142 -21.24 16.29 4.43
N LYS A 143 -20.46 17.06 3.66
CA LYS A 143 -20.41 18.51 3.77
C LYS A 143 -21.77 19.15 3.57
N ALA A 144 -22.52 18.77 2.54
CA ALA A 144 -23.87 19.31 2.29
C ALA A 144 -24.84 19.02 3.44
N VAL A 145 -24.76 17.82 4.05
CA VAL A 145 -25.57 17.49 5.24
C VAL A 145 -25.17 18.38 6.42
N LEU A 146 -23.89 18.53 6.70
CA LEU A 146 -23.38 19.39 7.79
C LEU A 146 -23.77 20.85 7.57
N ASP A 147 -23.64 21.38 6.36
CA ASP A 147 -23.99 22.75 5.99
C ASP A 147 -25.53 23.00 6.11
N SER A 148 -26.34 21.94 6.01
CA SER A 148 -27.81 22.02 6.18
C SER A 148 -28.27 22.05 7.63
N LEU A 149 -27.41 21.73 8.60
CA LEU A 149 -27.73 21.74 10.02
C LEU A 149 -27.68 23.14 10.59
N THR A 150 -28.55 23.42 11.58
CA THR A 150 -28.45 24.64 12.36
C THR A 150 -27.18 24.61 13.23
N ALA A 151 -26.70 25.79 13.64
CA ALA A 151 -25.52 25.89 14.51
C ALA A 151 -25.66 25.04 15.79
N GLN A 152 -26.85 24.92 16.34
CA GLN A 152 -27.11 24.09 17.51
C GLN A 152 -27.06 22.60 17.20
N GLN A 153 -27.54 22.17 16.05
CA GLN A 153 -27.46 20.78 15.58
C GLN A 153 -26.01 20.43 15.19
N GLN A 154 -25.28 21.36 14.59
CA GLN A 154 -23.84 21.20 14.31
C GLN A 154 -23.06 21.00 15.58
N ALA A 155 -23.31 21.80 16.63
CA ALA A 155 -22.69 21.64 17.93
C ALA A 155 -23.03 20.29 18.57
N GLN A 156 -24.27 19.79 18.42
CA GLN A 156 -24.66 18.47 18.91
C GLN A 156 -23.98 17.33 18.17
N VAL A 157 -23.84 17.43 16.83
CA VAL A 157 -23.12 16.45 16.02
C VAL A 157 -21.64 16.42 16.41
N THR A 158 -21.03 17.59 16.57
CA THR A 158 -19.62 17.69 17.02
C THR A 158 -19.46 17.13 18.44
N ALA A 159 -20.36 17.44 19.36
CA ALA A 159 -20.35 16.90 20.71
C ALA A 159 -20.61 15.40 20.76
N ALA A 160 -21.49 14.88 19.90
CA ALA A 160 -21.75 13.44 19.77
C ALA A 160 -20.60 12.70 19.07
N SER A 161 -19.81 13.38 18.29
CA SER A 161 -18.62 12.85 17.61
C SER A 161 -17.38 12.86 18.52
N VAL A 162 -17.36 13.74 19.51
CA VAL A 162 -16.32 13.89 20.55
C VAL A 162 -16.68 13.10 21.82
N GLY A 163 -17.61 12.16 21.76
CA GLY A 163 -18.06 11.37 22.90
C GLY A 163 -19.58 11.29 22.94
N GLY A 164 -20.09 10.44 22.10
CA GLY A 164 -21.52 10.16 22.03
C GLY A 164 -22.02 9.32 23.18
N SER A 165 -22.16 9.87 24.32
CA SER A 165 -23.20 9.58 25.27
C SER A 165 -23.05 10.52 26.47
N THR A 166 -24.17 11.03 26.96
CA THR A 166 -24.28 11.81 28.22
C THR A 166 -23.95 11.01 29.47
N THR A 167 -23.14 9.96 29.36
CA THR A 167 -22.57 9.21 30.48
C THR A 167 -21.08 9.49 30.52
N SER A 168 -20.70 10.44 31.30
CA SER A 168 -19.42 10.79 31.96
C SER A 168 -18.16 9.99 31.60
N GLY A 169 -17.82 9.86 30.31
CA GLY A 169 -16.48 9.49 29.84
C GLY A 169 -15.68 10.76 29.59
N ASN A 170 -14.53 10.89 30.23
CA ASN A 170 -13.73 12.09 30.15
C ASN A 170 -12.93 12.11 28.83
N VAL A 171 -13.52 12.69 27.76
CA VAL A 171 -12.81 12.88 26.48
C VAL A 171 -11.79 13.98 26.62
N THR A 172 -10.54 13.72 26.27
CA THR A 172 -9.44 14.68 26.32
C THR A 172 -8.98 15.03 24.90
N THR A 173 -9.16 16.29 24.53
CA THR A 173 -8.76 16.86 23.22
C THR A 173 -7.66 17.91 23.35
N SER A 174 -7.20 18.20 24.56
CA SER A 174 -6.08 19.12 24.79
C SER A 174 -4.79 18.34 24.99
N PRO A 175 -3.64 18.89 24.57
CA PRO A 175 -2.35 18.27 24.83
C PRO A 175 -2.17 17.96 26.33
N VAL A 176 -1.96 16.69 26.64
CA VAL A 176 -1.66 16.20 28.00
C VAL A 176 -0.24 15.64 27.97
N ALA A 177 0.57 16.06 28.94
CA ALA A 177 1.92 15.49 29.07
C ALA A 177 1.82 13.99 29.36
N TYR A 178 2.47 13.19 28.52
CA TYR A 178 2.65 11.77 28.78
C TYR A 178 3.59 11.59 29.99
N THR A 179 3.12 10.88 31.00
CA THR A 179 3.87 10.64 32.24
C THR A 179 4.29 9.18 32.41
N GLY A 180 3.99 8.34 31.41
CA GLY A 180 4.37 6.93 31.37
C GLY A 180 5.83 6.69 31.02
N PRO A 181 6.27 5.42 30.94
CA PRO A 181 7.61 5.05 30.54
C PRO A 181 7.89 5.46 29.08
N THR A 182 9.18 5.64 28.73
CA THR A 182 9.65 6.02 27.39
C THR A 182 10.75 5.08 26.89
N SER A 183 10.89 3.92 27.51
CA SER A 183 12.01 3.02 27.28
C SER A 183 11.80 2.01 26.14
N SER A 184 10.55 1.67 25.82
CA SER A 184 10.22 0.77 24.70
C SER A 184 9.76 1.55 23.46
N GLN A 185 9.75 0.89 22.30
CA GLN A 185 9.20 1.46 21.09
C GLN A 185 7.69 1.78 21.24
N ALA A 186 6.95 0.88 21.90
CA ALA A 186 5.54 1.11 22.20
C ALA A 186 5.32 2.35 23.07
N ASP A 187 6.15 2.54 24.12
CA ASP A 187 6.07 3.74 24.97
C ASP A 187 6.34 5.02 24.17
N GLN A 188 7.31 4.98 23.24
CA GLN A 188 7.63 6.13 22.37
C GLN A 188 6.49 6.43 21.40
N ALA A 189 5.85 5.40 20.83
CA ALA A 189 4.68 5.56 19.97
C ALA A 189 3.50 6.16 20.73
N VAL A 190 3.23 5.67 21.94
CA VAL A 190 2.19 6.23 22.83
C VAL A 190 2.51 7.68 23.19
N GLN A 191 3.73 8.00 23.59
CA GLN A 191 4.16 9.38 23.86
C GLN A 191 3.93 10.29 22.66
N TYR A 192 4.26 9.81 21.45
CA TYR A 192 4.00 10.58 20.23
C TYR A 192 2.51 10.85 20.05
N ALA A 193 1.65 9.83 20.19
CA ALA A 193 0.20 9.97 20.05
C ALA A 193 -0.38 11.00 21.03
N TYR A 194 0.06 10.98 22.29
CA TYR A 194 -0.33 11.99 23.30
C TYR A 194 0.02 13.41 22.87
N ALA A 195 1.15 13.61 22.22
CA ALA A 195 1.59 14.93 21.74
C ALA A 195 0.75 15.45 20.55
N GLN A 196 -0.08 14.58 19.92
CA GLN A 196 -0.93 14.97 18.80
C GLN A 196 -2.36 15.34 19.22
N LEU A 197 -2.73 15.16 20.48
CA LEU A 197 -4.07 15.50 20.98
C LEU A 197 -4.48 16.93 20.59
N GLY A 198 -5.72 17.07 20.11
CA GLY A 198 -6.29 18.34 19.66
C GLY A 198 -5.97 18.73 18.21
N LYS A 199 -5.09 18.00 17.51
CA LYS A 199 -4.83 18.24 16.08
C LYS A 199 -5.99 17.78 15.22
N PRO A 200 -6.32 18.49 14.13
CA PRO A 200 -7.49 18.17 13.33
C PRO A 200 -7.34 16.82 12.59
N TYR A 201 -8.46 16.13 12.49
CA TYR A 201 -8.58 15.05 11.54
C TYR A 201 -8.58 15.59 10.11
N VAL A 202 -7.71 15.05 9.27
CA VAL A 202 -7.74 15.28 7.82
C VAL A 202 -7.47 13.95 7.14
N TRP A 203 -8.41 13.51 6.33
CA TRP A 203 -8.28 12.27 5.60
C TRP A 203 -7.01 12.21 4.73
N GLY A 204 -6.30 11.08 4.75
CA GLY A 204 -5.02 10.89 4.06
C GLY A 204 -3.80 11.52 4.73
N ALA A 205 -3.98 12.23 5.85
CA ALA A 205 -2.89 12.92 6.53
C ALA A 205 -2.12 12.02 7.51
N THR A 206 -0.79 12.20 7.52
CA THR A 206 0.16 11.49 8.40
C THR A 206 0.95 12.42 9.31
N GLY A 207 0.44 13.65 9.50
CA GLY A 207 1.10 14.66 10.31
C GLY A 207 2.05 15.60 9.51
N PRO A 208 2.70 16.54 10.17
CA PRO A 208 2.66 16.78 11.63
C PRO A 208 1.43 17.58 12.10
N ASP A 209 0.69 18.26 11.19
CA ASP A 209 -0.34 19.24 11.56
C ASP A 209 -1.75 18.66 11.65
N SER A 210 -1.95 17.50 11.02
CA SER A 210 -3.23 16.79 10.96
C SER A 210 -3.00 15.29 10.73
N PHE A 211 -4.00 14.48 11.07
CA PHE A 211 -3.93 13.01 10.94
C PHE A 211 -5.28 12.45 10.52
N ASP A 212 -5.27 11.31 9.82
CA ASP A 212 -6.38 10.36 9.86
C ASP A 212 -6.08 9.21 10.84
N CYS A 213 -6.98 8.25 10.96
CA CYS A 213 -6.87 7.20 11.98
C CYS A 213 -5.58 6.37 11.82
N SER A 214 -5.37 5.75 10.68
CA SER A 214 -4.18 4.93 10.39
C SER A 214 -2.92 5.80 10.20
N GLY A 215 -3.06 7.04 9.74
CA GLY A 215 -1.96 7.99 9.63
C GLY A 215 -1.38 8.43 10.96
N LEU A 216 -2.21 8.52 12.01
CA LEU A 216 -1.75 8.76 13.38
C LEU A 216 -0.95 7.56 13.89
N MET A 217 -1.44 6.34 13.68
CA MET A 217 -0.76 5.09 14.06
C MET A 217 0.59 4.97 13.33
N TYR A 218 0.58 5.16 12.01
CA TYR A 218 1.77 5.17 11.17
C TYR A 218 2.83 6.17 11.66
N ALA A 219 2.44 7.41 11.93
CA ALA A 219 3.37 8.45 12.38
C ALA A 219 3.93 8.16 13.78
N ALA A 220 3.08 7.67 14.70
CA ALA A 220 3.47 7.34 16.05
C ALA A 220 4.51 6.21 16.10
N TRP A 221 4.27 5.14 15.37
CA TRP A 221 5.18 4.01 15.32
C TRP A 221 6.44 4.29 14.49
N MET A 222 6.32 5.11 13.42
CA MET A 222 7.49 5.58 12.68
C MET A 222 8.42 6.42 13.58
N ALA A 223 7.87 7.26 14.45
CA ALA A 223 8.68 8.01 15.44
C ALA A 223 9.40 7.10 16.42
N ALA A 224 8.85 5.91 16.68
CA ALA A 224 9.46 4.85 17.48
C ALA A 224 10.39 3.92 16.67
N GLY A 225 10.61 4.19 15.37
CA GLY A 225 11.48 3.40 14.50
C GLY A 225 10.83 2.15 13.90
N VAL A 226 9.52 2.02 13.96
CA VAL A 226 8.75 0.92 13.35
C VAL A 226 7.91 1.47 12.21
N THR A 227 8.00 0.86 11.02
CA THR A 227 7.18 1.25 9.87
C THR A 227 5.95 0.36 9.79
N LEU A 228 4.78 0.94 9.97
CA LEU A 228 3.49 0.28 9.79
C LEU A 228 3.00 0.38 8.33
N PRO A 229 2.07 -0.49 7.92
CA PRO A 229 1.23 -0.22 6.76
C PRO A 229 0.52 1.14 6.91
N ARG A 230 0.18 1.78 5.78
CA ARG A 230 -0.43 3.11 5.82
C ARG A 230 -1.94 3.07 6.05
N ASP A 231 -2.57 1.93 5.85
CA ASP A 231 -4.00 1.73 5.96
C ASP A 231 -4.35 0.62 6.96
N THR A 232 -5.55 0.68 7.49
CA THR A 232 -6.06 -0.24 8.51
C THR A 232 -6.12 -1.69 8.03
N TYR A 233 -6.46 -1.93 6.75
CA TYR A 233 -6.48 -3.29 6.18
C TYR A 233 -5.08 -3.88 6.14
N GLY A 234 -4.08 -3.05 5.82
CA GLY A 234 -2.67 -3.44 5.85
C GLY A 234 -2.19 -3.71 7.27
N GLU A 235 -2.59 -2.90 8.25
CA GLU A 235 -2.29 -3.12 9.67
C GLU A 235 -2.86 -4.46 10.14
N TRP A 236 -4.15 -4.72 9.84
CA TRP A 236 -4.79 -5.98 10.18
C TRP A 236 -4.14 -7.19 9.52
N ALA A 237 -3.84 -7.11 8.23
CA ALA A 237 -3.32 -8.24 7.45
C ALA A 237 -1.85 -8.60 7.77
N ASN A 238 -1.04 -7.65 8.25
CA ASN A 238 0.41 -7.83 8.35
C ASN A 238 0.96 -7.82 9.78
N LEU A 239 0.17 -7.39 10.77
CA LEU A 239 0.62 -7.37 12.17
C LEU A 239 0.11 -8.60 12.95
N PRO A 240 0.83 -9.05 13.98
CA PRO A 240 0.39 -10.14 14.85
C PRO A 240 -0.91 -9.81 15.57
N HIS A 241 -1.92 -10.66 15.43
CA HIS A 241 -3.17 -10.55 16.16
C HIS A 241 -3.00 -10.94 17.62
N ILE A 242 -3.64 -10.19 18.52
CA ILE A 242 -3.61 -10.45 19.96
C ILE A 242 -5.03 -10.49 20.53
N PRO A 243 -5.27 -11.29 21.59
CA PRO A 243 -6.53 -11.24 22.31
C PRO A 243 -6.76 -9.87 22.96
N MET A 244 -8.00 -9.39 22.98
CA MET A 244 -8.36 -8.13 23.66
C MET A 244 -8.04 -8.14 25.16
N SER A 245 -7.96 -9.32 25.80
CA SER A 245 -7.52 -9.48 27.20
C SER A 245 -6.05 -9.16 27.43
N ASP A 246 -5.23 -9.18 26.37
CA ASP A 246 -3.77 -9.09 26.42
C ASP A 246 -3.26 -7.73 25.93
N LEU A 247 -4.17 -6.75 25.81
CA LEU A 247 -3.85 -5.39 25.37
C LEU A 247 -2.77 -4.73 26.23
N GLN A 248 -1.78 -4.16 25.56
CA GLN A 248 -0.71 -3.37 26.16
C GLN A 248 -0.63 -2.00 25.48
N PRO A 249 -0.15 -0.96 26.18
CA PRO A 249 0.04 0.36 25.54
C PRO A 249 0.86 0.27 24.25
N GLY A 250 0.33 0.87 23.19
CA GLY A 250 0.88 0.81 21.82
C GLY A 250 0.14 -0.16 20.90
N ASP A 251 -0.59 -1.15 21.43
CA ASP A 251 -1.40 -2.04 20.60
C ASP A 251 -2.47 -1.26 19.83
N LEU A 252 -2.84 -1.77 18.66
CA LEU A 252 -3.84 -1.17 17.79
C LEU A 252 -5.12 -1.97 17.84
N ILE A 253 -6.24 -1.31 18.09
CA ILE A 253 -7.57 -1.91 18.08
C ILE A 253 -8.27 -1.47 16.79
N LEU A 254 -8.80 -2.43 16.04
CA LEU A 254 -9.50 -2.19 14.79
C LEU A 254 -11.00 -2.35 14.97
N TYR A 255 -11.77 -1.59 14.16
CA TYR A 255 -13.22 -1.44 14.29
C TYR A 255 -13.91 -1.36 12.95
N ASN A 256 -15.22 -1.64 12.93
CA ASN A 256 -16.14 -1.44 11.79
C ASN A 256 -15.74 -2.19 10.51
N GLY A 257 -15.30 -3.45 10.61
CA GLY A 257 -14.80 -4.22 9.48
C GLY A 257 -13.49 -3.63 8.97
N GLU A 258 -12.58 -3.38 9.90
CA GLU A 258 -11.22 -2.89 9.67
C GLU A 258 -11.17 -1.51 9.01
N SER A 259 -12.24 -0.70 9.15
CA SER A 259 -12.29 0.65 8.54
C SER A 259 -11.90 1.78 9.49
N HIS A 260 -11.54 1.47 10.74
CA HIS A 260 -11.04 2.41 11.73
C HIS A 260 -10.04 1.76 12.67
N VAL A 261 -9.13 2.55 13.21
CA VAL A 261 -8.09 2.10 14.15
C VAL A 261 -7.86 3.12 15.25
N ALA A 262 -7.61 2.63 16.46
CA ALA A 262 -7.20 3.42 17.62
C ALA A 262 -6.01 2.76 18.32
N MET A 263 -5.16 3.56 18.96
CA MET A 263 -4.06 3.08 19.79
C MET A 263 -4.51 2.89 21.22
N TYR A 264 -4.36 1.69 21.77
CA TYR A 264 -4.55 1.46 23.20
C TYR A 264 -3.40 2.13 23.99
N VAL A 265 -3.75 2.93 25.00
CA VAL A 265 -2.76 3.69 25.79
C VAL A 265 -2.74 3.27 27.27
N GLY A 266 -3.40 2.16 27.61
CA GLY A 266 -3.49 1.64 28.96
C GLY A 266 -4.75 2.08 29.70
N ASN A 267 -5.07 1.39 30.80
CA ASN A 267 -6.21 1.69 31.69
C ASN A 267 -7.59 1.70 30.99
N GLY A 268 -7.75 0.96 29.90
CA GLY A 268 -9.00 0.98 29.12
C GLY A 268 -9.18 2.24 28.28
N GLU A 269 -8.13 3.02 28.07
CA GLU A 269 -8.17 4.24 27.26
C GLU A 269 -7.50 4.04 25.90
N ILE A 270 -7.99 4.77 24.90
CA ILE A 270 -7.45 4.81 23.54
C ILE A 270 -7.16 6.25 23.12
N ILE A 271 -6.29 6.38 22.13
CA ILE A 271 -6.08 7.62 21.36
C ILE A 271 -6.35 7.32 19.90
N ASP A 272 -7.12 8.16 19.23
CA ASP A 272 -7.40 8.07 17.80
C ASP A 272 -7.58 9.44 17.13
N ALA A 273 -7.65 9.43 15.81
CA ALA A 273 -8.15 10.51 14.99
C ALA A 273 -9.48 10.02 14.38
N PRO A 274 -10.66 10.42 14.92
CA PRO A 274 -11.88 9.68 14.70
C PRO A 274 -12.50 9.91 13.31
N HIS A 275 -12.61 11.16 12.82
CA HIS A 275 -13.24 11.46 11.53
C HIS A 275 -13.14 12.94 11.14
N THR A 276 -13.53 13.27 9.90
CA THR A 276 -13.58 14.64 9.39
C THR A 276 -14.43 15.56 10.28
N GLY A 277 -13.86 16.67 10.70
CA GLY A 277 -14.48 17.66 11.59
C GLY A 277 -14.22 17.45 13.09
N ALA A 278 -13.57 16.34 13.45
CA ALA A 278 -13.09 16.06 14.80
C ALA A 278 -11.58 16.35 14.91
N VAL A 279 -11.03 16.14 16.08
CA VAL A 279 -9.62 16.27 16.40
C VAL A 279 -9.09 14.97 17.00
N VAL A 280 -7.79 14.77 17.02
CA VAL A 280 -7.16 13.67 17.78
C VAL A 280 -7.61 13.75 19.22
N GLU A 281 -8.16 12.64 19.73
CA GLU A 281 -8.77 12.58 21.06
C GLU A 281 -8.28 11.38 21.87
N LYS A 282 -8.41 11.48 23.20
CA LYS A 282 -8.20 10.39 24.13
C LYS A 282 -9.50 10.16 24.91
N LEU A 283 -9.98 8.93 24.95
CA LEU A 283 -11.22 8.56 25.60
C LEU A 283 -11.18 7.10 26.10
N PRO A 284 -12.06 6.73 27.03
CA PRO A 284 -12.25 5.31 27.37
C PRO A 284 -12.71 4.54 26.12
N GLU A 285 -12.08 3.41 25.83
CA GLU A 285 -12.41 2.54 24.69
C GLU A 285 -13.91 2.20 24.67
N SER A 286 -14.48 1.82 25.84
CA SER A 286 -15.88 1.44 25.98
C SER A 286 -16.90 2.56 25.74
N THR A 287 -16.46 3.81 25.62
CA THR A 287 -17.34 4.96 25.36
C THR A 287 -17.16 5.54 23.96
N SER A 288 -16.23 5.00 23.17
CA SER A 288 -16.08 5.38 21.78
C SER A 288 -17.35 5.04 20.99
N TRP A 289 -17.68 5.85 19.97
CA TRP A 289 -18.88 5.64 19.15
C TRP A 289 -18.85 4.36 18.31
N TYR A 290 -17.71 3.70 18.24
CA TYR A 290 -17.45 2.45 17.53
C TYR A 290 -17.15 1.27 18.47
N ALA A 291 -17.24 1.44 19.80
CA ALA A 291 -16.94 0.39 20.78
C ALA A 291 -17.73 -0.92 20.57
N ASP A 292 -18.97 -0.83 20.06
CA ASP A 292 -19.82 -2.00 19.77
C ASP A 292 -19.40 -2.76 18.50
N SER A 293 -18.38 -2.29 17.79
CA SER A 293 -17.96 -2.84 16.47
C SER A 293 -16.47 -3.19 16.42
N VAL A 294 -15.92 -3.68 17.52
CA VAL A 294 -14.54 -4.16 17.62
C VAL A 294 -14.33 -5.39 16.75
N ASP A 295 -13.37 -5.33 15.82
CA ASP A 295 -12.94 -6.47 15.00
C ASP A 295 -11.86 -7.29 15.72
N GLY A 296 -10.99 -6.63 16.47
CA GLY A 296 -9.91 -7.23 17.24
C GLY A 296 -8.73 -6.29 17.44
N ALA A 297 -7.60 -6.84 17.87
CA ALA A 297 -6.41 -6.07 18.12
C ALA A 297 -5.15 -6.70 17.49
N VAL A 298 -4.18 -5.84 17.15
CA VAL A 298 -2.88 -6.24 16.59
C VAL A 298 -1.74 -5.53 17.34
N ARG A 299 -0.57 -6.14 17.35
CA ARG A 299 0.64 -5.60 18.01
C ARG A 299 1.72 -5.32 16.99
N PRO A 300 2.11 -4.05 16.82
CA PRO A 300 3.26 -3.64 16.00
C PRO A 300 4.63 -4.11 16.51
#